data_da05beb71f726595fdad04c08dd32564
#
_entry.id   da05beb71f726595fdad04c08dd32564
#
_cell.length_a   1.000
_cell.length_b   1.000
_cell.length_c   1.000
_cell.angle_alpha   90.00
_cell.angle_beta   90.00
_cell.angle_gamma   90.00
#
_symmetry.space_group_name_H-M   'P 1'
#
loop_
_entity.id
_entity.type
_entity.pdbx_description
1 polymer ?
#
loop_
_entity_poly.entity_id
_entity_poly.type
_entity_poly.pdbx_seq_one_letter_code
_entity_poly.pdbx_strand_id
1 'polypeptide(L)'
;MKKIFVFALMAVAALTANAQNIQLHYDFGRNIYPDQEPDRQKVTVTLEQFKADPWGSWYYFVDLDLTNKFFRSAYTEISREFKLGKESPFAAHIEYDGGLGRDDIRSFQHAALLGGAYNGHNEDFSKTWSVQLLYKRFFKSYDYTWAYNSFQLTGVWGLTFANKKCTFSGFIDFWRAENSKPDRYGHGMLVILTEPQFWYNFTPHFSVGSEVEISNNFIYNTYDDKTFFVNPTVALKWNF
;
A
#
# COMPACT_ATOMS: atom_id res chain seq x y z
N MET A 1 -13.38 -22.51 13.94
CA MET A 1 -12.46 -21.45 14.40
C MET A 1 -10.98 -21.92 14.41
N LYS A 2 -10.61 -23.03 15.08
CA LYS A 2 -9.19 -23.50 15.11
C LYS A 2 -8.59 -23.80 13.72
N LYS A 3 -9.36 -24.33 12.77
CA LYS A 3 -8.87 -24.64 11.41
C LYS A 3 -8.58 -23.39 10.58
N ILE A 4 -9.39 -22.32 10.70
CA ILE A 4 -9.16 -21.03 10.02
C ILE A 4 -7.91 -20.35 10.57
N PHE A 5 -7.67 -20.45 11.87
CA PHE A 5 -6.48 -19.94 12.52
C PHE A 5 -5.20 -20.61 12.02
N VAL A 6 -5.21 -21.93 11.86
CA VAL A 6 -4.06 -22.69 11.34
C VAL A 6 -3.80 -22.35 9.86
N PHE A 7 -4.85 -22.21 9.04
CA PHE A 7 -4.70 -21.80 7.64
C PHE A 7 -4.17 -20.37 7.51
N ALA A 8 -4.67 -19.42 8.32
CA ALA A 8 -4.16 -18.05 8.34
C ALA A 8 -2.69 -18.01 8.79
N LEU A 9 -2.32 -18.78 9.82
CA LEU A 9 -0.94 -18.86 10.30
C LEU A 9 0.00 -19.51 9.27
N MET A 10 -0.46 -20.55 8.56
CA MET A 10 0.31 -21.17 7.47
C MET A 10 0.44 -20.25 6.26
N ALA A 11 -0.60 -19.49 5.93
CA ALA A 11 -0.54 -18.49 4.85
C ALA A 11 0.46 -17.37 5.21
N VAL A 12 0.42 -16.84 6.42
CA VAL A 12 1.40 -15.86 6.91
C VAL A 12 2.82 -16.44 6.90
N ALA A 13 3.01 -17.68 7.38
CA ALA A 13 4.31 -18.34 7.35
C ALA A 13 4.83 -18.60 5.92
N ALA A 14 3.94 -18.93 4.98
CA ALA A 14 4.30 -19.08 3.57
C ALA A 14 4.65 -17.74 2.91
N LEU A 15 3.97 -16.67 3.27
CA LEU A 15 4.28 -15.31 2.80
C LEU A 15 5.61 -14.82 3.38
N THR A 16 5.86 -15.00 4.68
CA THR A 16 7.13 -14.60 5.31
C THR A 16 8.35 -15.35 4.75
N ALA A 17 8.19 -16.60 4.32
CA ALA A 17 9.27 -17.37 3.69
C ALA A 17 9.72 -16.79 2.33
N ASN A 18 8.88 -15.94 1.70
CA ASN A 18 9.17 -15.30 0.43
C ASN A 18 9.21 -13.77 0.52
N ALA A 19 8.81 -13.17 1.65
CA ALA A 19 8.86 -11.73 1.83
C ALA A 19 10.29 -11.23 1.89
N GLN A 20 10.55 -10.07 1.33
CA GLN A 20 11.84 -9.39 1.44
C GLN A 20 12.01 -8.77 2.83
N ASN A 21 10.91 -8.28 3.40
CA ASN A 21 10.89 -7.74 4.76
C ASN A 21 9.53 -7.96 5.44
N ILE A 22 9.56 -7.84 6.76
CA ILE A 22 8.40 -7.69 7.63
C ILE A 22 8.54 -6.39 8.40
N GLN A 23 7.44 -5.66 8.51
CA GLN A 23 7.39 -4.39 9.24
C GLN A 23 6.32 -4.47 10.33
N LEU A 24 6.56 -3.77 11.43
CA LEU A 24 5.60 -3.58 12.51
C LEU A 24 5.45 -2.08 12.75
N HIS A 25 4.27 -1.55 12.46
CA HIS A 25 3.93 -0.15 12.60
C HIS A 25 3.05 0.10 13.81
N TYR A 26 3.33 1.17 14.56
CA TYR A 26 2.39 1.76 15.50
C TYR A 26 1.91 3.10 14.95
N ASP A 27 0.61 3.17 14.67
CA ASP A 27 -0.07 4.28 14.02
C ASP A 27 -0.65 5.26 15.04
N PHE A 28 -0.41 6.56 14.83
CA PHE A 28 -0.90 7.65 15.67
C PHE A 28 -2.16 8.33 15.12
N GLY A 29 -2.65 7.96 13.92
CA GLY A 29 -3.78 8.60 13.26
C GLY A 29 -5.02 8.67 14.14
N ARG A 30 -5.44 7.56 14.73
CA ARG A 30 -6.55 7.53 15.67
C ARG A 30 -6.34 8.41 16.91
N ASN A 31 -5.11 8.66 17.33
CA ASN A 31 -4.82 9.56 18.44
C ASN A 31 -4.91 11.03 18.03
N ILE A 32 -4.58 11.33 16.76
CA ILE A 32 -4.62 12.67 16.18
C ILE A 32 -6.06 13.04 15.77
N TYR A 33 -6.80 12.06 15.24
CA TYR A 33 -8.15 12.21 14.69
C TYR A 33 -9.15 11.24 15.35
N PRO A 34 -9.37 11.33 16.68
CA PRO A 34 -10.16 10.34 17.41
C PRO A 34 -11.63 10.30 16.95
N ASP A 35 -12.17 11.42 16.49
CA ASP A 35 -13.54 11.54 16.04
C ASP A 35 -13.74 11.15 14.58
N GLN A 36 -12.74 11.43 13.72
CA GLN A 36 -12.79 11.15 12.27
C GLN A 36 -12.34 9.73 11.92
N GLU A 37 -11.41 9.17 12.69
CA GLU A 37 -10.84 7.84 12.48
C GLU A 37 -10.96 6.92 13.72
N PRO A 38 -12.16 6.80 14.33
CA PRO A 38 -12.34 6.04 15.59
C PRO A 38 -12.01 4.55 15.44
N ASP A 39 -12.14 4.03 14.22
CA ASP A 39 -11.95 2.63 13.88
C ASP A 39 -10.55 2.31 13.32
N ARG A 40 -9.70 3.32 13.09
CA ARG A 40 -8.33 3.12 12.60
C ARG A 40 -7.52 2.28 13.59
N GLN A 41 -6.86 1.25 13.08
CA GLN A 41 -6.06 0.36 13.90
C GLN A 41 -4.73 1.00 14.27
N LYS A 42 -4.25 0.70 15.49
CA LYS A 42 -2.99 1.27 16.01
C LYS A 42 -1.77 0.43 15.63
N VAL A 43 -1.98 -0.81 15.25
CA VAL A 43 -0.87 -1.72 14.95
C VAL A 43 -1.14 -2.41 13.63
N THR A 44 -0.22 -2.24 12.69
CA THR A 44 -0.22 -2.93 11.39
C THR A 44 1.06 -3.73 11.24
N VAL A 45 0.94 -4.94 10.74
CA VAL A 45 2.06 -5.75 10.27
C VAL A 45 2.03 -5.78 8.76
N THR A 46 3.11 -5.30 8.13
CA THR A 46 3.31 -5.34 6.68
C THR A 46 4.28 -6.44 6.30
N LEU A 47 3.91 -7.23 5.32
CA LEU A 47 4.79 -8.17 4.62
C LEU A 47 5.00 -7.65 3.21
N GLU A 48 6.24 -7.45 2.81
CA GLU A 48 6.56 -6.81 1.53
C GLU A 48 7.65 -7.58 0.78
N GLN A 49 7.51 -7.65 -0.53
CA GLN A 49 8.56 -8.14 -1.42
C GLN A 49 8.63 -7.32 -2.71
N PHE A 50 9.85 -6.91 -3.05
CA PHE A 50 10.23 -6.53 -4.41
C PHE A 50 11.22 -7.55 -4.95
N LYS A 51 11.01 -8.04 -6.18
CA LYS A 51 11.91 -8.98 -6.84
C LYS A 51 12.04 -8.67 -8.33
N ALA A 52 13.23 -8.24 -8.73
CA ALA A 52 13.56 -8.12 -10.15
C ALA A 52 13.93 -9.49 -10.75
N ASP A 53 13.60 -9.69 -12.02
CA ASP A 53 13.99 -10.85 -12.82
C ASP A 53 14.31 -10.45 -14.28
N PRO A 54 14.74 -11.37 -15.16
CA PRO A 54 15.08 -11.04 -16.55
C PRO A 54 13.94 -10.43 -17.38
N TRP A 55 12.68 -10.64 -16.97
CA TRP A 55 11.49 -10.17 -17.68
C TRP A 55 10.96 -8.85 -17.15
N GLY A 56 11.33 -8.46 -15.91
CA GLY A 56 10.86 -7.25 -15.25
C GLY A 56 10.96 -7.33 -13.74
N SER A 57 9.84 -7.08 -13.03
CA SER A 57 9.82 -7.12 -11.57
C SER A 57 8.47 -7.59 -11.04
N TRP A 58 8.49 -8.21 -9.88
CA TRP A 58 7.35 -8.47 -9.02
C TRP A 58 7.39 -7.54 -7.83
N TYR A 59 6.24 -7.02 -7.44
CA TYR A 59 6.05 -6.36 -6.17
C TYR A 59 4.76 -6.84 -5.54
N TYR A 60 4.77 -7.06 -4.25
CA TYR A 60 3.56 -7.19 -3.45
C TYR A 60 3.78 -6.71 -2.03
N PHE A 61 2.70 -6.30 -1.40
CA PHE A 61 2.64 -6.18 0.04
C PHE A 61 1.30 -6.71 0.57
N VAL A 62 1.31 -7.02 1.86
CA VAL A 62 0.12 -7.39 2.61
C VAL A 62 0.18 -6.66 3.95
N ASP A 63 -0.81 -5.81 4.20
CA ASP A 63 -1.01 -5.16 5.48
C ASP A 63 -2.03 -5.92 6.30
N LEU A 64 -1.67 -6.20 7.54
CA LEU A 64 -2.52 -6.86 8.53
C LEU A 64 -2.74 -5.93 9.69
N ASP A 65 -3.94 -5.35 9.78
CA ASP A 65 -4.33 -4.54 10.91
C ASP A 65 -4.66 -5.42 12.12
N LEU A 66 -3.96 -5.17 13.22
CA LEU A 66 -4.06 -6.00 14.41
C LEU A 66 -4.99 -5.40 15.46
N THR A 67 -5.70 -6.28 16.14
CA THR A 67 -6.48 -5.97 17.34
C THR A 67 -6.08 -6.90 18.48
N ASN A 68 -6.64 -6.67 19.66
CA ASN A 68 -6.52 -7.62 20.80
C ASN A 68 -7.16 -8.99 20.51
N LYS A 69 -7.93 -9.14 19.41
CA LYS A 69 -8.55 -10.39 18.96
C LYS A 69 -7.84 -11.01 17.74
N PHE A 70 -6.62 -10.58 17.44
CA PHE A 70 -5.76 -11.00 16.34
C PHE A 70 -5.76 -9.99 15.18
N PHE A 71 -6.41 -10.22 14.05
CA PHE A 71 -6.46 -9.24 12.96
C PHE A 71 -7.88 -8.78 12.68
N ARG A 72 -8.02 -7.56 12.18
CA ARG A 72 -9.29 -6.93 11.85
C ARG A 72 -9.48 -6.76 10.36
N SER A 73 -8.41 -6.40 9.65
CA SER A 73 -8.41 -6.27 8.20
C SER A 73 -7.10 -6.77 7.62
N ALA A 74 -7.15 -7.14 6.36
CA ALA A 74 -6.00 -7.45 5.53
C ALA A 74 -6.19 -6.74 4.19
N TYR A 75 -5.19 -5.96 3.76
CA TYR A 75 -5.14 -5.33 2.46
C TYR A 75 -3.92 -5.82 1.70
N THR A 76 -4.01 -5.95 0.39
CA THR A 76 -2.89 -6.38 -0.44
C THR A 76 -2.93 -5.72 -1.81
N GLU A 77 -1.75 -5.43 -2.31
CA GLU A 77 -1.50 -5.16 -3.70
C GLU A 77 -0.46 -6.16 -4.21
N ILE A 78 -0.65 -6.61 -5.44
CA ILE A 78 0.30 -7.47 -6.14
C ILE A 78 0.43 -7.00 -7.57
N SER A 79 1.64 -6.67 -7.98
CA SER A 79 1.92 -6.18 -9.32
C SER A 79 3.03 -6.94 -10.03
N ARG A 80 2.97 -6.89 -11.34
CA ARG A 80 3.98 -7.42 -12.24
C ARG A 80 4.28 -6.40 -13.33
N GLU A 81 5.56 -6.09 -13.50
CA GLU A 81 6.05 -5.35 -14.65
C GLU A 81 6.76 -6.25 -15.66
N PHE A 82 6.55 -6.00 -16.93
CA PHE A 82 7.20 -6.67 -18.05
C PHE A 82 8.00 -5.65 -18.85
N LYS A 83 9.31 -5.77 -18.91
CA LYS A 83 10.20 -4.88 -19.68
C LYS A 83 9.86 -4.92 -21.17
N LEU A 84 9.74 -3.76 -21.80
CA LEU A 84 9.50 -3.62 -23.25
C LEU A 84 10.81 -3.58 -24.05
N GLY A 85 11.84 -4.30 -23.60
CA GLY A 85 13.15 -4.40 -24.20
C GLY A 85 14.26 -4.49 -23.16
N LYS A 86 15.44 -4.99 -23.56
CA LYS A 86 16.53 -5.28 -22.62
C LYS A 86 17.03 -4.04 -21.85
N GLU A 87 17.12 -2.90 -22.54
CA GLU A 87 17.62 -1.63 -21.98
C GLU A 87 16.51 -0.54 -21.95
N SER A 88 15.27 -0.93 -22.21
CA SER A 88 14.15 0.00 -22.21
C SER A 88 13.80 0.41 -20.78
N PRO A 89 13.61 1.70 -20.50
CA PRO A 89 13.05 2.15 -19.22
C PRO A 89 11.55 1.89 -19.13
N PHE A 90 10.89 1.51 -20.23
CA PHE A 90 9.45 1.26 -20.28
C PHE A 90 9.12 -0.19 -19.97
N ALA A 91 8.05 -0.37 -19.22
CA ALA A 91 7.46 -1.67 -18.91
C ALA A 91 5.94 -1.64 -19.09
N ALA A 92 5.35 -2.79 -19.43
CA ALA A 92 3.93 -3.00 -19.22
C ALA A 92 3.69 -3.36 -17.75
N HIS A 93 2.63 -2.81 -17.14
CA HIS A 93 2.30 -3.01 -15.74
C HIS A 93 0.91 -3.64 -15.62
N ILE A 94 0.81 -4.65 -14.77
CA ILE A 94 -0.47 -5.22 -14.32
C ILE A 94 -0.46 -5.30 -12.80
N GLU A 95 -1.63 -5.01 -12.17
CA GLU A 95 -1.75 -4.99 -10.73
C GLU A 95 -3.15 -5.42 -10.29
N TYR A 96 -3.22 -5.97 -9.11
CA TYR A 96 -4.45 -6.28 -8.39
C TYR A 96 -4.38 -5.71 -7.00
N ASP A 97 -5.45 -4.99 -6.61
CA ASP A 97 -5.67 -4.44 -5.28
C ASP A 97 -6.90 -5.08 -4.65
N GLY A 98 -6.84 -5.32 -3.36
CA GLY A 98 -8.02 -5.79 -2.63
C GLY A 98 -7.73 -6.16 -1.20
N GLY A 99 -8.80 -6.47 -0.47
CA GLY A 99 -8.64 -6.85 0.92
C GLY A 99 -9.93 -7.25 1.59
N LEU A 100 -9.79 -7.76 2.79
CA LEU A 100 -10.86 -8.28 3.62
C LEU A 100 -10.91 -7.53 4.95
N GLY A 101 -12.09 -7.07 5.31
CA GLY A 101 -12.41 -6.62 6.65
C GLY A 101 -13.14 -7.73 7.42
N ARG A 102 -12.99 -7.73 8.73
CA ARG A 102 -13.63 -8.67 9.62
C ARG A 102 -14.59 -7.96 10.57
N ASP A 103 -15.61 -8.67 11.00
CA ASP A 103 -16.65 -8.21 11.93
C ASP A 103 -17.43 -7.02 11.36
N ASP A 104 -17.29 -5.85 11.93
CA ASP A 104 -17.97 -4.60 11.58
C ASP A 104 -17.22 -3.73 10.55
N ILE A 105 -16.01 -4.13 10.15
CA ILE A 105 -15.23 -3.42 9.12
C ILE A 105 -15.58 -3.95 7.73
N ARG A 106 -15.89 -3.02 6.83
CA ARG A 106 -16.11 -3.34 5.42
C ARG A 106 -14.80 -3.79 4.78
N SER A 107 -14.89 -4.85 3.97
CA SER A 107 -13.80 -5.29 3.11
C SER A 107 -13.49 -4.25 2.03
N PHE A 108 -12.25 -4.23 1.56
CA PHE A 108 -11.78 -3.29 0.54
C PHE A 108 -12.30 -3.70 -0.84
N GLN A 109 -12.75 -2.72 -1.61
CA GLN A 109 -13.19 -2.98 -2.98
C GLN A 109 -12.02 -3.46 -3.83
N HIS A 110 -12.23 -4.55 -4.57
CA HIS A 110 -11.20 -5.11 -5.43
C HIS A 110 -11.06 -4.27 -6.71
N ALA A 111 -9.82 -4.13 -7.18
CA ALA A 111 -9.51 -3.49 -8.44
C ALA A 111 -8.45 -4.28 -9.22
N ALA A 112 -8.45 -4.11 -10.52
CA ALA A 112 -7.35 -4.51 -11.40
C ALA A 112 -6.86 -3.30 -12.17
N LEU A 113 -5.53 -3.20 -12.31
CA LEU A 113 -4.88 -2.12 -13.01
C LEU A 113 -4.06 -2.68 -14.18
N LEU A 114 -4.04 -1.93 -15.27
CA LEU A 114 -3.29 -2.26 -16.48
C LEU A 114 -2.77 -0.99 -17.12
N GLY A 115 -1.50 -0.94 -17.45
CA GLY A 115 -0.94 0.23 -18.11
C GLY A 115 0.54 0.13 -18.39
N GLY A 116 1.21 1.27 -18.31
CA GLY A 116 2.63 1.39 -18.56
C GLY A 116 3.37 2.05 -17.41
N ALA A 117 4.61 1.66 -17.25
CA ALA A 117 5.56 2.23 -16.31
C ALA A 117 6.79 2.77 -17.04
N TYR A 118 7.33 3.87 -16.52
CA TYR A 118 8.65 4.41 -16.88
C TYR A 118 9.53 4.33 -15.64
N ASN A 119 10.57 3.48 -15.72
CA ASN A 119 11.47 3.16 -14.61
C ASN A 119 12.83 3.78 -14.80
N GLY A 120 13.41 4.27 -13.73
CA GLY A 120 14.76 4.83 -13.76
C GLY A 120 15.54 4.55 -12.49
N HIS A 121 16.87 4.63 -12.61
CA HIS A 121 17.81 4.49 -11.52
C HIS A 121 19.14 5.16 -11.85
N ASN A 122 19.94 5.47 -10.84
CA ASN A 122 21.34 5.82 -11.03
C ASN A 122 22.21 4.55 -11.13
N GLU A 123 23.48 4.71 -11.44
CA GLU A 123 24.41 3.60 -11.75
C GLU A 123 24.51 2.56 -10.61
N ASP A 124 24.51 3.01 -9.36
CA ASP A 124 24.67 2.15 -8.17
C ASP A 124 23.34 1.73 -7.52
N PHE A 125 22.20 2.04 -8.16
CA PHE A 125 20.85 1.77 -7.66
C PHE A 125 20.53 2.38 -6.27
N SER A 126 21.34 3.35 -5.83
CA SER A 126 21.04 4.08 -4.59
C SER A 126 19.85 5.04 -4.75
N LYS A 127 19.47 5.33 -5.99
CA LYS A 127 18.27 6.11 -6.35
C LYS A 127 17.50 5.35 -7.41
N THR A 128 16.26 5.09 -7.13
CA THR A 128 15.31 4.44 -8.05
C THR A 128 14.03 5.23 -8.11
N TRP A 129 13.35 5.23 -9.25
CA TRP A 129 12.02 5.85 -9.39
C TRP A 129 11.21 5.12 -10.45
N SER A 130 9.91 5.22 -10.32
CA SER A 130 8.95 4.77 -11.33
C SER A 130 7.84 5.80 -11.46
N VAL A 131 7.34 5.99 -12.68
CA VAL A 131 6.10 6.72 -12.96
C VAL A 131 5.21 5.79 -13.77
N GLN A 132 3.98 5.59 -13.32
CA GLN A 132 3.05 4.62 -13.90
C GLN A 132 1.75 5.32 -14.27
N LEU A 133 1.23 5.04 -15.46
CA LEU A 133 -0.09 5.47 -15.90
C LEU A 133 -0.95 4.25 -16.18
N LEU A 134 -1.99 4.08 -15.37
CA LEU A 134 -2.73 2.85 -15.29
C LEU A 134 -4.23 3.10 -15.52
N TYR A 135 -4.86 2.28 -16.35
CA TYR A 135 -6.30 2.10 -16.33
C TYR A 135 -6.65 1.26 -15.11
N LYS A 136 -7.61 1.72 -14.29
CA LYS A 136 -8.05 1.06 -13.05
C LYS A 136 -9.51 0.64 -13.19
N ARG A 137 -9.76 -0.65 -13.07
CA ARG A 137 -11.10 -1.22 -13.05
C ARG A 137 -11.46 -1.66 -11.65
N PHE A 138 -12.41 -0.98 -11.03
CA PHE A 138 -13.02 -1.42 -9.78
C PHE A 138 -14.13 -2.44 -10.07
N PHE A 139 -14.16 -3.53 -9.31
CA PHE A 139 -15.17 -4.58 -9.42
C PHE A 139 -16.30 -4.40 -8.40
N LYS A 140 -17.48 -4.92 -8.72
CA LYS A 140 -18.52 -5.13 -7.70
C LYS A 140 -18.13 -6.34 -6.86
N SER A 141 -17.30 -6.11 -5.85
CA SER A 141 -16.74 -7.16 -4.99
C SER A 141 -17.68 -7.57 -3.86
N TYR A 142 -18.52 -6.63 -3.41
CA TYR A 142 -19.43 -6.77 -2.28
C TYR A 142 -20.76 -6.06 -2.57
N ASP A 143 -21.80 -6.32 -1.76
CA ASP A 143 -23.13 -5.73 -1.96
C ASP A 143 -23.17 -4.20 -1.84
N TYR A 144 -22.22 -3.64 -1.09
CA TYR A 144 -22.06 -2.18 -0.87
C TYR A 144 -21.08 -1.53 -1.87
N THR A 145 -20.59 -2.26 -2.87
CA THR A 145 -19.69 -1.75 -3.91
C THR A 145 -20.34 -1.87 -5.28
N TRP A 146 -19.90 -1.04 -6.22
CA TRP A 146 -20.30 -1.11 -7.64
C TRP A 146 -19.09 -1.06 -8.54
N ALA A 147 -19.25 -1.61 -9.73
CA ALA A 147 -18.17 -1.67 -10.70
C ALA A 147 -18.11 -0.36 -11.51
N TYR A 148 -16.89 0.22 -11.62
CA TYR A 148 -16.65 1.40 -12.45
C TYR A 148 -15.21 1.42 -13.01
N ASN A 149 -14.99 2.29 -13.99
CA ASN A 149 -13.71 2.50 -14.62
C ASN A 149 -13.07 3.76 -14.09
N SER A 150 -11.77 3.73 -13.94
CA SER A 150 -10.94 4.82 -13.45
C SER A 150 -9.59 4.82 -14.15
N PHE A 151 -8.75 5.74 -13.73
CA PHE A 151 -7.32 5.77 -14.02
C PHE A 151 -6.55 6.01 -12.73
N GLN A 152 -5.28 5.63 -12.73
CA GLN A 152 -4.35 5.91 -11.65
C GLN A 152 -3.03 6.39 -12.24
N LEU A 153 -2.48 7.44 -11.63
CA LEU A 153 -1.12 7.90 -11.84
C LEU A 153 -0.34 7.62 -10.56
N THR A 154 0.70 6.80 -10.66
CA THR A 154 1.54 6.40 -9.54
C THR A 154 2.96 6.91 -9.75
N GLY A 155 3.53 7.50 -8.70
CA GLY A 155 4.96 7.78 -8.60
C GLY A 155 5.57 6.99 -7.45
N VAL A 156 6.68 6.27 -7.71
CA VAL A 156 7.39 5.49 -6.70
C VAL A 156 8.83 5.98 -6.62
N TRP A 157 9.41 6.04 -5.43
CA TRP A 157 10.81 6.39 -5.23
C TRP A 157 11.49 5.54 -4.17
N GLY A 158 12.81 5.38 -4.34
CA GLY A 158 13.69 4.77 -3.37
C GLY A 158 15.05 5.46 -3.37
N LEU A 159 15.49 5.90 -2.20
CA LEU A 159 16.77 6.58 -2.00
C LEU A 159 17.50 5.92 -0.83
N THR A 160 18.70 5.43 -1.09
CA THR A 160 19.57 4.88 -0.05
C THR A 160 20.81 5.75 0.04
N PHE A 161 21.13 6.26 1.23
CA PHE A 161 22.20 7.23 1.44
C PHE A 161 22.90 7.02 2.80
N ALA A 162 23.85 7.90 3.14
CA ALA A 162 24.64 7.80 4.36
C ALA A 162 25.32 6.43 4.53
N ASN A 163 26.02 5.96 3.47
CA ASN A 163 26.65 4.63 3.42
C ASN A 163 25.65 3.49 3.73
N LYS A 164 24.47 3.54 3.14
CA LYS A 164 23.35 2.60 3.30
C LYS A 164 22.70 2.61 4.69
N LYS A 165 23.08 3.55 5.55
CA LYS A 165 22.45 3.68 6.89
C LYS A 165 21.06 4.28 6.85
N CYS A 166 20.71 5.02 5.82
CA CYS A 166 19.41 5.64 5.68
C CYS A 166 18.74 5.24 4.38
N THR A 167 17.44 4.97 4.45
CA THR A 167 16.58 4.75 3.29
C THR A 167 15.39 5.69 3.38
N PHE A 168 15.09 6.40 2.29
CA PHE A 168 13.87 7.17 2.10
C PHE A 168 13.16 6.61 0.88
N SER A 169 11.99 6.06 1.07
CA SER A 169 11.20 5.41 0.01
C SER A 169 9.73 5.78 0.14
N GLY A 170 8.94 5.41 -0.83
CA GLY A 170 7.50 5.61 -0.78
C GLY A 170 6.89 5.69 -2.15
N PHE A 171 5.62 6.02 -2.15
CA PHE A 171 4.83 6.22 -3.37
C PHE A 171 3.90 7.43 -3.23
N ILE A 172 3.36 7.87 -4.34
CA ILE A 172 2.25 8.80 -4.44
C ILE A 172 1.30 8.36 -5.54
N ASP A 173 0.04 8.25 -5.19
CA ASP A 173 -1.05 7.86 -6.07
C ASP A 173 -2.08 8.95 -6.23
N PHE A 174 -2.55 9.08 -7.46
CA PHE A 174 -3.67 9.91 -7.85
C PHE A 174 -4.65 9.06 -8.65
N TRP A 175 -5.88 8.92 -8.16
CA TRP A 175 -6.92 8.22 -8.93
C TRP A 175 -8.27 8.90 -8.79
N ARG A 176 -9.14 8.65 -9.78
CA ARG A 176 -10.53 9.07 -9.69
C ARG A 176 -11.34 7.98 -9.00
N ALA A 177 -12.01 8.32 -7.91
CA ALA A 177 -13.00 7.45 -7.28
C ALA A 177 -14.41 7.89 -7.59
N GLU A 178 -15.33 6.93 -7.70
CA GLU A 178 -16.77 7.21 -7.70
C GLU A 178 -17.21 7.48 -6.27
N ASN A 179 -18.05 8.49 -6.12
CA ASN A 179 -18.52 8.86 -4.80
C ASN A 179 -19.77 8.07 -4.41
N SER A 180 -19.74 7.43 -3.25
CA SER A 180 -20.93 6.79 -2.66
C SER A 180 -21.97 7.78 -2.15
N LYS A 181 -21.63 9.07 -2.08
CA LYS A 181 -22.54 10.17 -1.66
C LYS A 181 -22.46 11.32 -2.69
N PRO A 182 -23.13 11.17 -3.86
CA PRO A 182 -23.09 12.18 -4.93
C PRO A 182 -23.51 13.57 -4.49
N ASP A 183 -24.43 13.66 -3.53
CA ASP A 183 -24.98 14.91 -3.02
C ASP A 183 -23.92 15.78 -2.30
N ARG A 184 -22.86 15.15 -1.79
CA ARG A 184 -21.82 15.87 -1.04
C ARG A 184 -20.60 16.24 -1.91
N TYR A 185 -20.21 15.40 -2.87
CA TYR A 185 -18.94 15.53 -3.61
C TYR A 185 -19.10 15.48 -5.13
N GLY A 186 -20.33 15.37 -5.67
CA GLY A 186 -20.57 15.15 -7.09
C GLY A 186 -20.32 13.70 -7.53
N HIS A 187 -20.27 13.48 -8.84
CA HIS A 187 -20.21 12.13 -9.44
C HIS A 187 -18.79 11.51 -9.49
N GLY A 188 -17.81 12.17 -8.96
CA GLY A 188 -16.45 11.63 -8.93
C GLY A 188 -15.53 12.56 -8.17
N MET A 189 -14.56 12.00 -7.47
CA MET A 189 -13.56 12.75 -6.72
C MET A 189 -12.16 12.27 -7.06
N LEU A 190 -11.20 13.18 -7.02
CA LEU A 190 -9.79 12.83 -7.08
C LEU A 190 -9.33 12.42 -5.69
N VAL A 191 -8.81 11.20 -5.59
CA VAL A 191 -8.14 10.70 -4.39
C VAL A 191 -6.65 10.89 -4.55
N ILE A 192 -6.01 11.31 -3.48
CA ILE A 192 -4.56 11.44 -3.35
C ILE A 192 -4.15 10.62 -2.14
N LEU A 193 -3.17 9.75 -2.33
CA LEU A 193 -2.53 8.96 -1.27
C LEU A 193 -1.03 8.97 -1.48
N THR A 194 -0.27 9.22 -0.42
CA THR A 194 1.17 9.06 -0.43
C THR A 194 1.67 8.56 0.92
N GLU A 195 2.66 7.67 0.88
CA GLU A 195 3.23 7.04 2.07
C GLU A 195 4.76 7.13 2.03
N PRO A 196 5.33 8.33 2.29
CA PRO A 196 6.77 8.44 2.49
C PRO A 196 7.21 7.68 3.72
N GLN A 197 8.27 6.88 3.56
CA GLN A 197 8.92 6.09 4.60
C GLN A 197 10.35 6.56 4.79
N PHE A 198 10.77 6.69 6.04
CA PHE A 198 12.16 6.92 6.41
C PHE A 198 12.64 5.82 7.36
N TRP A 199 13.78 5.19 7.01
CA TRP A 199 14.37 4.10 7.77
C TRP A 199 15.83 4.39 8.13
N TYR A 200 16.18 4.16 9.39
CA TYR A 200 17.56 4.06 9.82
C TYR A 200 17.94 2.59 9.94
N ASN A 201 18.92 2.15 9.14
CA ASN A 201 19.37 0.76 9.05
C ASN A 201 20.49 0.52 10.06
N PHE A 202 20.19 -0.08 11.21
CA PHE A 202 21.19 -0.44 12.22
C PHE A 202 22.09 -1.56 11.75
N THR A 203 21.49 -2.54 11.08
CA THR A 203 22.16 -3.68 10.47
C THR A 203 21.56 -3.93 9.07
N PRO A 204 22.12 -4.81 8.23
CA PRO A 204 21.46 -5.21 6.98
C PRO A 204 20.05 -5.78 7.16
N HIS A 205 19.79 -6.36 8.33
CA HIS A 205 18.51 -7.01 8.62
C HIS A 205 17.55 -6.14 9.46
N PHE A 206 18.04 -5.22 10.28
CA PHE A 206 17.21 -4.50 11.23
C PHE A 206 17.23 -2.99 11.02
N SER A 207 16.04 -2.41 10.89
CA SER A 207 15.83 -0.97 10.74
C SER A 207 14.74 -0.48 11.69
N VAL A 208 14.85 0.80 12.04
CA VAL A 208 13.82 1.54 12.78
C VAL A 208 13.46 2.75 11.93
N GLY A 209 12.18 3.08 11.87
CA GLY A 209 11.75 4.16 11.00
C GLY A 209 10.32 4.63 11.26
N SER A 210 9.80 5.28 10.27
CA SER A 210 8.46 5.85 10.24
C SER A 210 7.93 5.81 8.81
N GLU A 211 6.64 5.60 8.70
CA GLU A 211 5.83 5.85 7.51
C GLU A 211 4.80 6.91 7.87
N VAL A 212 4.49 7.77 6.92
CA VAL A 212 3.47 8.80 7.11
C VAL A 212 2.46 8.68 5.97
N GLU A 213 1.28 8.14 6.27
CA GLU A 213 0.16 8.21 5.32
C GLU A 213 -0.33 9.66 5.25
N ILE A 214 -0.27 10.25 4.06
CA ILE A 214 -0.83 11.58 3.77
C ILE A 214 -1.87 11.38 2.67
N SER A 215 -3.11 11.70 2.98
CA SER A 215 -4.20 11.40 2.05
C SER A 215 -5.20 12.55 1.94
N ASN A 216 -5.87 12.61 0.78
CA ASN A 216 -7.03 13.46 0.57
C ASN A 216 -8.11 12.67 -0.16
N ASN A 217 -9.33 12.72 0.35
CA ASN A 217 -10.49 11.95 -0.11
C ASN A 217 -10.32 10.41 -0.04
N PHE A 218 -9.29 9.90 0.61
CA PHE A 218 -9.03 8.47 0.77
C PHE A 218 -9.78 7.89 1.98
N ILE A 219 -9.65 8.55 3.13
CA ILE A 219 -10.29 8.09 4.36
C ILE A 219 -11.77 8.47 4.35
N TYR A 220 -12.61 7.47 4.56
CA TYR A 220 -14.04 7.66 4.63
C TYR A 220 -14.44 8.23 6.01
N ASN A 221 -14.70 9.52 6.03
CA ASN A 221 -15.14 10.25 7.20
C ASN A 221 -16.63 10.63 7.08
N THR A 222 -17.44 10.28 8.07
CA THR A 222 -18.88 10.58 8.11
C THR A 222 -19.24 11.68 9.10
N TYR A 223 -18.30 12.13 9.92
CA TYR A 223 -18.55 13.01 11.06
C TYR A 223 -18.49 14.49 10.68
N ASP A 224 -17.59 14.86 9.80
CA ASP A 224 -17.41 16.23 9.33
C ASP A 224 -16.97 16.27 7.84
N ASP A 225 -16.63 17.46 7.34
CA ASP A 225 -16.19 17.67 5.96
C ASP A 225 -14.68 17.52 5.76
N LYS A 226 -13.95 17.00 6.75
CA LYS A 226 -12.52 16.80 6.67
C LYS A 226 -12.20 15.68 5.69
N THR A 227 -11.38 15.99 4.71
CA THR A 227 -10.95 15.04 3.66
C THR A 227 -9.45 14.80 3.65
N PHE A 228 -8.68 15.68 4.29
CA PHE A 228 -7.22 15.62 4.34
C PHE A 228 -6.75 15.08 5.69
N PHE A 229 -5.90 14.06 5.65
CA PHE A 229 -5.36 13.38 6.84
C PHE A 229 -3.85 13.20 6.73
N VAL A 230 -3.18 13.21 7.88
CA VAL A 230 -1.75 12.91 8.03
C VAL A 230 -1.61 11.94 9.20
N ASN A 231 -1.30 10.69 8.91
CA ASN A 231 -1.26 9.58 9.86
C ASN A 231 0.18 9.05 9.99
N PRO A 232 0.99 9.60 10.90
CA PRO A 232 2.35 9.13 11.10
C PRO A 232 2.39 7.84 11.91
N THR A 233 3.39 7.02 11.62
CA THR A 233 3.72 5.80 12.36
C THR A 233 5.12 5.87 12.96
N VAL A 234 5.40 5.00 13.93
CA VAL A 234 6.74 4.56 14.27
C VAL A 234 6.83 3.06 13.96
N ALA A 235 7.95 2.62 13.39
CA ALA A 235 8.01 1.27 12.86
C ALA A 235 9.36 0.58 13.07
N LEU A 236 9.29 -0.75 13.12
CA LEU A 236 10.42 -1.66 13.09
C LEU A 236 10.35 -2.46 11.78
N LYS A 237 11.51 -2.70 11.14
CA LYS A 237 11.59 -3.52 9.93
C LYS A 237 12.70 -4.56 10.06
N TRP A 238 12.36 -5.77 9.64
CA TRP A 238 13.30 -6.87 9.50
C TRP A 238 13.38 -7.31 8.04
N ASN A 239 14.59 -7.25 7.45
CA ASN A 239 14.89 -7.76 6.12
C ASN A 239 15.44 -9.19 6.23
N PHE A 240 14.95 -10.09 5.38
CA PHE A 240 15.36 -11.51 5.32
C PHE A 240 16.61 -11.74 4.50
#